data_0d1754ef82c5addea2a7932f3bcfe923
#
_entry.id   0d1754ef82c5addea2a7932f3bcfe923
#
_cell.length_a   1.000
_cell.length_b   1.000
_cell.length_c   1.000
_cell.angle_alpha   90.00
_cell.angle_beta   90.00
_cell.angle_gamma   90.00
#
_symmetry.space_group_name_H-M   'P 1'
#
loop_
_entity.id
_entity.type
_entity.pdbx_description
1 polymer ?
#
loop_
_entity_poly.entity_id
_entity_poly.type
_entity_poly.pdbx_seq_one_letter_code
_entity_poly.pdbx_strand_id
1 'polypeptide(L)'
;VHSTLDIFTFRIMMRKILGPPGTGKTTKLLKYVKTFLKLGTPLDKIGYFAFTKKAANEAKGRMLNDFPTLTDKKLKRFQTLHSLAFERLGMKKSQVMQDEHYEDIGKQLGIEVTMYSDGEEHTGFIDSDNEYFNLINIARIKEVTSQEEYDTDMYSWAVDKNVIPILEAEINNYKEAYHLLDYTDMIEKFIVAEMCPKFDVVFIDEAQDLSPIQWKMFDVLKKNSKHVIIAGDDDQAIYGWAGADVKRFQREPAKEIVLPQSYRVPRAIQRIADNILNRIPDDRRIKKNWNARDEDGTIHQSISSIEDVPLHEGKWLVLARYNDKLIRLKPTLRDMGIYFEYKGRKSYRARLYNAVQNFTRWTNGSLLSLSECTDLFEYLGKKFPHNEERMYELKELGYCHTQRWFDVFETEPEDSLYIRNMLSQGEKLDVPARVVLSTIHSAKGGEADNIILILDNTKKIREAIERSPDKEDEENRIWYVGVTRTKQNLYIMTAKKEANGYDIESIQ
;
A
#
# COMPACT_ATOMS: atom_id res chain seq x y z
N VAL A 1 -17.12 -30.83 -10.56
CA VAL A 1 -17.89 -31.50 -9.48
C VAL A 1 -16.97 -32.17 -8.45
N HIS A 2 -15.70 -32.49 -8.79
CA HIS A 2 -14.78 -33.21 -7.87
C HIS A 2 -14.07 -32.34 -6.81
N SER A 3 -14.19 -31.02 -6.82
CA SER A 3 -13.46 -30.13 -5.89
C SER A 3 -14.23 -29.73 -4.62
N THR A 4 -15.47 -30.12 -4.45
CA THR A 4 -16.32 -29.76 -3.32
C THR A 4 -16.40 -30.81 -2.22
N LEU A 5 -16.01 -32.06 -2.48
CA LEU A 5 -16.19 -33.20 -1.55
C LEU A 5 -15.05 -33.40 -0.53
N ASP A 6 -13.91 -32.73 -0.70
CA ASP A 6 -12.73 -32.88 0.19
C ASP A 6 -12.82 -32.11 1.53
N ILE A 7 -13.96 -31.50 1.87
CA ILE A 7 -14.11 -30.64 3.05
C ILE A 7 -14.48 -31.45 4.31
N PHE A 8 -14.83 -32.73 4.21
CA PHE A 8 -15.57 -33.44 5.25
C PHE A 8 -14.81 -34.48 6.09
N THR A 9 -13.49 -34.47 6.17
CA THR A 9 -12.80 -35.29 7.17
C THR A 9 -12.50 -34.50 8.44
N PHE A 10 -12.94 -34.98 9.58
CA PHE A 10 -12.96 -34.39 10.94
C PHE A 10 -11.56 -34.10 11.58
N ARG A 11 -10.51 -33.88 10.81
CA ARG A 11 -9.23 -33.37 11.31
C ARG A 11 -9.16 -31.90 11.00
N ILE A 12 -8.56 -31.09 11.88
CA ILE A 12 -8.21 -29.67 11.57
C ILE A 12 -7.50 -29.67 10.22
N MET A 13 -8.24 -29.32 9.15
CA MET A 13 -7.65 -29.29 7.81
C MET A 13 -7.10 -27.91 7.57
N MET A 14 -5.79 -27.76 7.70
CA MET A 14 -5.12 -26.57 7.26
C MET A 14 -4.79 -26.67 5.77
N ARG A 15 -5.16 -25.63 5.01
CA ARG A 15 -4.84 -25.48 3.58
C ARG A 15 -4.02 -24.22 3.38
N LYS A 16 -3.00 -24.33 2.53
CA LYS A 16 -2.18 -23.21 2.06
C LYS A 16 -2.40 -23.03 0.56
N ILE A 17 -2.97 -21.89 0.19
CA ILE A 17 -3.17 -21.50 -1.20
C ILE A 17 -1.96 -20.68 -1.64
N LEU A 18 -1.16 -21.24 -2.53
CA LEU A 18 -0.02 -20.59 -3.15
C LEU A 18 -0.52 -19.93 -4.44
N GLY A 19 -0.52 -18.60 -4.45
CA GLY A 19 -1.09 -17.83 -5.56
C GLY A 19 -0.09 -16.86 -6.16
N PRO A 20 0.63 -17.23 -7.24
CA PRO A 20 1.43 -16.30 -8.02
C PRO A 20 0.66 -15.02 -8.43
N PRO A 21 1.33 -13.99 -8.97
CA PRO A 21 0.70 -12.71 -9.28
C PRO A 21 -0.50 -12.84 -10.20
N GLY A 22 -1.62 -12.23 -9.83
CA GLY A 22 -2.83 -12.22 -10.67
C GLY A 22 -3.59 -13.53 -10.78
N THR A 23 -3.26 -14.55 -9.97
CA THR A 23 -3.95 -15.86 -10.00
C THR A 23 -5.27 -15.91 -9.21
N GLY A 24 -5.66 -14.81 -8.56
CA GLY A 24 -6.93 -14.71 -7.87
C GLY A 24 -6.98 -15.34 -6.49
N LYS A 25 -5.92 -15.21 -5.66
CA LYS A 25 -5.87 -15.65 -4.26
C LYS A 25 -7.12 -15.27 -3.47
N THR A 26 -7.36 -13.97 -3.35
CA THR A 26 -8.53 -13.39 -2.65
C THR A 26 -9.86 -13.93 -3.21
N THR A 27 -10.00 -14.03 -4.54
CA THR A 27 -11.17 -14.62 -5.18
C THR A 27 -11.37 -16.08 -4.77
N LYS A 28 -10.29 -16.86 -4.67
CA LYS A 28 -10.34 -18.25 -4.23
C LYS A 28 -10.75 -18.36 -2.76
N LEU A 29 -10.18 -17.51 -1.88
CA LEU A 29 -10.59 -17.45 -0.48
C LEU A 29 -12.08 -17.11 -0.34
N LEU A 30 -12.55 -16.07 -1.02
CA LEU A 30 -13.98 -15.69 -1.01
C LEU A 30 -14.88 -16.78 -1.57
N LYS A 31 -14.43 -17.57 -2.54
CA LYS A 31 -15.16 -18.75 -3.02
C LYS A 31 -15.31 -19.80 -1.90
N TYR A 32 -14.31 -20.01 -1.09
CA TYR A 32 -14.44 -20.90 0.09
C TYR A 32 -15.36 -20.28 1.14
N VAL A 33 -15.27 -18.99 1.44
CA VAL A 33 -16.24 -18.30 2.33
C VAL A 33 -17.67 -18.57 1.89
N LYS A 34 -17.97 -18.36 0.59
CA LYS A 34 -19.31 -18.63 0.00
C LYS A 34 -19.72 -20.09 0.15
N THR A 35 -18.77 -21.01 0.05
CA THR A 35 -19.05 -22.44 0.24
C THR A 35 -19.45 -22.74 1.69
N PHE A 36 -18.73 -22.21 2.67
CA PHE A 36 -19.07 -22.37 4.09
C PHE A 36 -20.44 -21.77 4.42
N LEU A 37 -20.76 -20.59 3.87
CA LEU A 37 -22.09 -19.99 4.04
C LEU A 37 -23.20 -20.85 3.47
N LYS A 38 -23.02 -21.42 2.27
CA LYS A 38 -23.98 -22.34 1.65
C LYS A 38 -24.18 -23.63 2.44
N LEU A 39 -23.18 -24.06 3.20
CA LEU A 39 -23.23 -25.20 4.10
C LEU A 39 -23.86 -24.85 5.47
N GLY A 40 -24.35 -23.61 5.64
CA GLY A 40 -25.04 -23.18 6.85
C GLY A 40 -24.11 -22.63 7.95
N THR A 41 -22.82 -22.42 7.68
CA THR A 41 -21.92 -21.83 8.67
C THR A 41 -22.32 -20.37 8.96
N PRO A 42 -22.59 -20.00 10.23
CA PRO A 42 -22.93 -18.63 10.56
C PRO A 42 -21.77 -17.66 10.29
N LEU A 43 -22.09 -16.45 9.85
CA LEU A 43 -21.08 -15.43 9.50
C LEU A 43 -20.15 -15.05 10.66
N ASP A 44 -20.65 -15.02 11.88
CA ASP A 44 -19.87 -14.75 13.09
C ASP A 44 -18.87 -15.86 13.45
N LYS A 45 -19.03 -17.05 12.84
CA LYS A 45 -18.12 -18.20 12.93
C LYS A 45 -17.10 -18.26 11.77
N ILE A 46 -17.14 -17.30 10.84
CA ILE A 46 -16.20 -17.16 9.73
C ILE A 46 -15.30 -15.97 10.00
N GLY A 47 -14.02 -16.19 10.27
CA GLY A 47 -13.00 -15.15 10.37
C GLY A 47 -12.30 -14.96 9.03
N TYR A 48 -12.24 -13.73 8.53
CA TYR A 48 -11.43 -13.37 7.36
C TYR A 48 -10.49 -12.24 7.74
N PHE A 49 -9.19 -12.52 7.70
CA PHE A 49 -8.16 -11.58 8.13
C PHE A 49 -7.23 -11.26 6.97
N ALA A 50 -7.11 -9.98 6.66
CA ALA A 50 -6.20 -9.47 5.66
C ALA A 50 -5.06 -8.68 6.33
N PHE A 51 -3.96 -8.55 5.62
CA PHE A 51 -2.79 -7.82 6.12
C PHE A 51 -3.09 -6.32 6.30
N THR A 52 -3.83 -5.69 5.37
CA THR A 52 -4.20 -4.27 5.43
C THR A 52 -5.71 -4.06 5.55
N LYS A 53 -6.13 -2.92 6.11
CA LYS A 53 -7.55 -2.53 6.15
C LYS A 53 -8.13 -2.38 4.74
N LYS A 54 -7.36 -1.88 3.78
CA LYS A 54 -7.75 -1.76 2.38
C LYS A 54 -8.13 -3.13 1.80
N ALA A 55 -7.28 -4.14 1.99
CA ALA A 55 -7.55 -5.50 1.52
C ALA A 55 -8.77 -6.14 2.21
N ALA A 56 -8.93 -5.92 3.52
CA ALA A 56 -10.12 -6.38 4.24
C ALA A 56 -11.41 -5.71 3.73
N ASN A 57 -11.38 -4.41 3.47
CA ASN A 57 -12.52 -3.66 2.93
C ASN A 57 -12.84 -4.08 1.48
N GLU A 58 -11.83 -4.35 0.67
CA GLU A 58 -12.03 -4.90 -0.68
C GLU A 58 -12.74 -6.27 -0.63
N ALA A 59 -12.30 -7.16 0.25
CA ALA A 59 -12.95 -8.46 0.46
C ALA A 59 -14.41 -8.30 0.92
N LYS A 60 -14.68 -7.36 1.85
CA LYS A 60 -16.06 -7.01 2.26
C LYS A 60 -16.89 -6.52 1.09
N GLY A 61 -16.38 -5.56 0.31
CA GLY A 61 -17.08 -4.99 -0.84
C GLY A 61 -17.46 -6.05 -1.86
N ARG A 62 -16.54 -6.98 -2.15
CA ARG A 62 -16.82 -8.12 -3.04
C ARG A 62 -17.93 -9.04 -2.49
N MET A 63 -17.92 -9.28 -1.17
CA MET A 63 -18.98 -10.07 -0.52
C MET A 63 -20.35 -9.37 -0.54
N LEU A 64 -20.39 -8.06 -0.33
CA LEU A 64 -21.62 -7.27 -0.39
C LEU A 64 -22.21 -7.24 -1.80
N ASN A 65 -21.37 -7.15 -2.83
CA ASN A 65 -21.80 -7.22 -4.23
C ASN A 65 -22.40 -8.59 -4.58
N ASP A 66 -21.79 -9.67 -4.07
CA ASP A 66 -22.26 -11.04 -4.34
C ASP A 66 -23.52 -11.44 -3.54
N PHE A 67 -23.72 -10.80 -2.38
CA PHE A 67 -24.85 -11.07 -1.46
C PHE A 67 -25.50 -9.75 -1.02
N PRO A 68 -26.39 -9.17 -1.82
CA PRO A 68 -27.02 -7.87 -1.50
C PRO A 68 -27.83 -7.83 -0.18
N THR A 69 -28.16 -8.99 0.39
CA THR A 69 -28.82 -9.11 1.70
C THR A 69 -27.88 -8.99 2.90
N LEU A 70 -26.58 -9.01 2.65
CA LEU A 70 -25.57 -8.77 3.67
C LEU A 70 -25.42 -7.26 3.94
N THR A 71 -25.03 -6.94 5.15
CA THR A 71 -24.67 -5.58 5.55
C THR A 71 -23.24 -5.57 6.10
N ASP A 72 -22.59 -4.42 6.08
CA ASP A 72 -21.23 -4.27 6.62
C ASP A 72 -21.14 -4.76 8.08
N LYS A 73 -22.16 -4.50 8.89
CA LYS A 73 -22.25 -4.98 10.28
C LYS A 73 -22.20 -6.50 10.41
N LYS A 74 -22.75 -7.23 9.45
CA LYS A 74 -22.71 -8.70 9.42
C LYS A 74 -21.32 -9.23 9.07
N LEU A 75 -20.51 -8.46 8.33
CA LEU A 75 -19.14 -8.79 7.92
C LEU A 75 -18.07 -8.26 8.88
N LYS A 76 -18.42 -8.03 10.15
CA LYS A 76 -17.48 -7.49 11.16
C LYS A 76 -16.21 -8.34 11.39
N ARG A 77 -16.25 -9.63 11.02
CA ARG A 77 -15.11 -10.56 11.11
C ARG A 77 -14.21 -10.53 9.88
N PHE A 78 -14.49 -9.66 8.89
CA PHE A 78 -13.62 -9.36 7.77
C PHE A 78 -12.80 -8.12 8.14
N GLN A 79 -11.59 -8.32 8.66
CA GLN A 79 -10.82 -7.25 9.29
C GLN A 79 -9.33 -7.60 9.31
N THR A 80 -8.49 -6.75 9.91
CA THR A 80 -7.08 -7.09 10.17
C THR A 80 -6.93 -7.79 11.53
N LEU A 81 -5.78 -8.43 11.77
CA LEU A 81 -5.47 -9.03 13.07
C LEU A 81 -5.49 -7.99 14.20
N HIS A 82 -4.92 -6.79 13.96
CA HIS A 82 -4.96 -5.67 14.92
C HIS A 82 -6.39 -5.22 15.22
N SER A 83 -7.26 -5.17 14.20
CA SER A 83 -8.67 -4.80 14.41
C SER A 83 -9.39 -5.82 15.29
N LEU A 84 -9.07 -7.12 15.15
CA LEU A 84 -9.60 -8.15 16.04
C LEU A 84 -9.10 -7.96 17.47
N ALA A 85 -7.80 -7.73 17.66
CA ALA A 85 -7.21 -7.49 18.98
C ALA A 85 -7.85 -6.26 19.64
N PHE A 86 -7.94 -5.14 18.93
CA PHE A 86 -8.60 -3.91 19.39
C PHE A 86 -10.04 -4.16 19.84
N GLU A 87 -10.85 -4.86 19.02
CA GLU A 87 -12.24 -5.19 19.34
C GLU A 87 -12.33 -6.07 20.59
N ARG A 88 -11.49 -7.10 20.67
CA ARG A 88 -11.56 -8.08 21.76
C ARG A 88 -11.07 -7.54 23.10
N LEU A 89 -10.12 -6.64 23.08
CA LEU A 89 -9.65 -5.92 24.26
C LEU A 89 -10.62 -4.83 24.72
N GLY A 90 -11.68 -4.54 23.95
CA GLY A 90 -12.66 -3.51 24.28
C GLY A 90 -12.10 -2.09 24.30
N MET A 91 -11.05 -1.84 23.52
CA MET A 91 -10.32 -0.57 23.51
C MET A 91 -11.12 0.57 22.87
N LYS A 92 -10.81 1.79 23.31
CA LYS A 92 -11.22 3.05 22.65
C LYS A 92 -10.06 3.60 21.84
N LYS A 93 -10.36 4.38 20.79
CA LYS A 93 -9.33 5.03 19.96
C LYS A 93 -8.39 5.92 20.78
N SER A 94 -8.90 6.57 21.82
CA SER A 94 -8.08 7.40 22.75
C SER A 94 -7.11 6.62 23.61
N GLN A 95 -7.13 5.30 23.57
CA GLN A 95 -6.20 4.43 24.28
C GLN A 95 -5.11 3.86 23.37
N VAL A 96 -5.08 4.28 22.10
CA VAL A 96 -4.08 3.84 21.12
C VAL A 96 -3.04 4.93 20.95
N MET A 97 -1.76 4.55 20.97
CA MET A 97 -0.67 5.46 20.64
C MET A 97 -0.91 6.08 19.25
N GLN A 98 -0.77 7.40 19.14
CA GLN A 98 -0.86 8.18 17.92
C GLN A 98 0.47 8.88 17.66
N ASP A 99 0.64 9.45 16.47
CA ASP A 99 1.86 10.14 16.03
C ASP A 99 2.31 11.21 17.04
N GLU A 100 1.37 12.01 17.54
CA GLU A 100 1.61 13.06 18.54
C GLU A 100 2.26 12.56 19.85
N HIS A 101 1.95 11.32 20.27
CA HIS A 101 2.53 10.75 21.49
C HIS A 101 4.02 10.40 21.27
N TYR A 102 4.39 9.90 20.09
CA TYR A 102 5.79 9.64 19.74
C TYR A 102 6.59 10.93 19.60
N GLU A 103 6.00 11.98 19.03
CA GLU A 103 6.60 13.30 18.95
C GLU A 103 6.82 13.92 20.34
N ASP A 104 5.86 13.73 21.26
CA ASP A 104 5.98 14.20 22.65
C ASP A 104 7.10 13.48 23.41
N ILE A 105 7.23 12.16 23.26
CA ILE A 105 8.33 11.38 23.84
C ILE A 105 9.67 11.88 23.27
N GLY A 106 9.75 12.08 21.95
CA GLY A 106 10.94 12.63 21.30
C GLY A 106 11.35 13.99 21.89
N LYS A 107 10.39 14.91 22.03
CA LYS A 107 10.63 16.24 22.63
C LYS A 107 11.19 16.15 24.06
N GLN A 108 10.67 15.23 24.89
CA GLN A 108 11.13 15.05 26.27
C GLN A 108 12.60 14.60 26.34
N LEU A 109 13.04 13.81 25.36
CA LEU A 109 14.41 13.30 25.29
C LEU A 109 15.34 14.14 24.40
N GLY A 110 14.84 15.22 23.78
CA GLY A 110 15.60 16.03 22.82
C GLY A 110 15.90 15.30 21.51
N ILE A 111 15.05 14.33 21.14
CA ILE A 111 15.12 13.57 19.89
C ILE A 111 14.10 14.15 18.92
N GLU A 112 14.57 14.64 17.76
CA GLU A 112 13.65 15.08 16.70
C GLU A 112 12.98 13.87 16.06
N VAL A 113 11.66 13.92 15.97
CA VAL A 113 10.82 12.89 15.35
C VAL A 113 9.78 13.55 14.48
N THR A 114 9.69 13.12 13.23
CA THR A 114 8.58 13.45 12.34
C THR A 114 7.84 12.16 11.98
N MET A 115 6.54 12.13 12.24
CA MET A 115 5.71 10.99 11.89
C MET A 115 5.15 11.19 10.48
N TYR A 116 5.22 10.15 9.65
CA TYR A 116 4.70 10.17 8.30
C TYR A 116 3.39 9.40 8.22
N SER A 117 2.27 10.12 8.22
CA SER A 117 0.97 9.53 7.90
C SER A 117 0.79 9.49 6.38
N ASP A 118 1.29 8.46 5.72
CA ASP A 118 1.14 8.28 4.27
C ASP A 118 -0.27 7.83 3.84
N GLY A 119 -1.22 7.74 4.79
CA GLY A 119 -2.57 7.25 4.51
C GLY A 119 -2.63 5.74 4.23
N GLU A 120 -1.51 5.06 4.08
CA GLU A 120 -1.42 3.62 4.05
C GLU A 120 -1.25 3.13 5.49
N GLU A 121 -2.35 2.64 6.07
CA GLU A 121 -2.32 2.04 7.41
C GLU A 121 -1.50 0.73 7.34
N HIS A 122 -0.19 0.84 7.46
CA HIS A 122 0.68 -0.30 7.70
C HIS A 122 0.37 -0.84 9.09
N THR A 123 -0.23 -1.99 9.12
CA THR A 123 -0.71 -2.62 10.34
C THR A 123 0.45 -2.96 11.28
N GLY A 124 0.72 -2.09 12.24
CA GLY A 124 1.68 -2.31 13.32
C GLY A 124 3.06 -1.68 13.11
N PHE A 125 3.34 -1.07 11.96
CA PHE A 125 4.61 -0.38 11.73
C PHE A 125 4.48 1.12 12.06
N ILE A 126 5.47 1.66 12.78
CA ILE A 126 5.61 3.11 13.01
C ILE A 126 6.36 3.69 11.81
N ASP A 127 5.70 4.56 11.03
CA ASP A 127 6.35 5.25 9.92
C ASP A 127 6.88 6.60 10.42
N SER A 128 8.15 6.62 10.80
CA SER A 128 8.84 7.84 11.25
C SER A 128 10.18 8.02 10.53
N ASP A 129 10.70 9.25 10.53
CA ASP A 129 12.04 9.56 10.06
C ASP A 129 13.12 9.16 11.08
N ASN A 130 12.72 8.82 12.29
CA ASN A 130 13.63 8.53 13.38
C ASN A 130 13.97 7.05 13.48
N GLU A 131 15.24 6.72 13.24
CA GLU A 131 15.73 5.33 13.23
C GLU A 131 15.65 4.65 14.61
N TYR A 132 15.67 5.38 15.74
CA TYR A 132 15.52 4.81 17.08
C TYR A 132 14.13 4.20 17.29
N PHE A 133 13.07 4.95 16.97
CA PHE A 133 11.70 4.46 17.10
C PHE A 133 11.44 3.30 16.16
N ASN A 134 11.94 3.37 14.93
CA ASN A 134 11.82 2.29 13.96
C ASN A 134 12.53 1.02 14.44
N LEU A 135 13.74 1.13 14.99
CA LEU A 135 14.50 0.00 15.54
C LEU A 135 13.73 -0.69 16.67
N ILE A 136 13.28 0.07 17.68
CA ILE A 136 12.56 -0.46 18.84
C ILE A 136 11.26 -1.15 18.38
N ASN A 137 10.51 -0.52 17.46
CA ASN A 137 9.28 -1.08 16.96
C ASN A 137 9.50 -2.38 16.17
N ILE A 138 10.51 -2.41 15.29
CA ILE A 138 10.85 -3.62 14.51
C ILE A 138 11.32 -4.74 15.43
N ALA A 139 12.15 -4.45 16.42
CA ALA A 139 12.62 -5.44 17.40
C ALA A 139 11.43 -6.13 18.09
N ARG A 140 10.45 -5.35 18.55
CA ARG A 140 9.24 -5.86 19.19
C ARG A 140 8.37 -6.69 18.22
N ILE A 141 8.20 -6.23 16.99
CA ILE A 141 7.44 -6.96 15.95
C ILE A 141 8.11 -8.30 15.61
N LYS A 142 9.44 -8.33 15.57
CA LYS A 142 10.25 -9.53 15.33
C LYS A 142 10.40 -10.40 16.56
N GLU A 143 10.00 -9.91 17.76
CA GLU A 143 10.18 -10.57 19.05
C GLU A 143 11.64 -10.87 19.39
N VAL A 144 12.52 -9.93 19.07
CA VAL A 144 13.92 -9.89 19.46
C VAL A 144 14.18 -8.67 20.36
N THR A 145 15.31 -8.64 21.04
CA THR A 145 15.72 -7.47 21.81
C THR A 145 16.12 -6.35 20.86
N SER A 146 15.96 -5.09 21.27
CA SER A 146 16.44 -3.95 20.48
C SER A 146 17.96 -3.98 20.29
N GLN A 147 18.70 -4.66 21.20
CA GLN A 147 20.11 -4.90 21.02
C GLN A 147 20.41 -5.86 19.88
N GLU A 148 19.67 -6.98 19.78
CA GLU A 148 19.81 -7.94 18.67
C GLU A 148 19.46 -7.27 17.34
N GLU A 149 18.39 -6.46 17.31
CA GLU A 149 18.02 -5.70 16.10
C GLU A 149 19.05 -4.65 15.74
N TYR A 150 19.63 -3.96 16.74
CA TYR A 150 20.74 -3.00 16.56
C TYR A 150 21.97 -3.63 15.94
N ASP A 151 22.31 -4.84 16.37
CA ASP A 151 23.49 -5.57 15.89
C ASP A 151 23.31 -6.06 14.43
N THR A 152 22.10 -5.91 13.84
CA THR A 152 21.97 -5.98 12.39
C THR A 152 22.60 -4.74 11.76
N ASP A 153 23.40 -4.93 10.68
CA ASP A 153 24.17 -3.86 10.00
C ASP A 153 23.35 -2.64 9.54
N MET A 154 22.02 -2.69 9.64
CA MET A 154 21.13 -1.68 9.12
C MET A 154 21.13 -0.36 9.92
N TYR A 155 21.40 -0.43 11.24
CA TYR A 155 21.30 0.74 12.14
C TYR A 155 22.64 1.17 12.76
N SER A 156 23.70 0.39 12.60
CA SER A 156 24.97 0.49 13.32
C SER A 156 25.70 1.83 13.25
N TRP A 157 25.32 2.72 12.35
CA TRP A 157 26.02 3.99 12.12
C TRP A 157 25.16 5.26 12.27
N ALA A 158 23.86 5.13 12.49
CA ALA A 158 22.94 6.28 12.63
C ALA A 158 22.31 6.39 14.03
N VAL A 159 22.48 5.36 14.89
CA VAL A 159 21.82 5.25 16.19
C VAL A 159 22.87 5.05 17.29
N ASP A 160 22.87 5.87 18.34
CA ASP A 160 23.67 5.64 19.54
C ASP A 160 23.03 4.53 20.40
N LYS A 161 23.75 3.42 20.54
CA LYS A 161 23.34 2.26 21.31
C LYS A 161 22.91 2.57 22.75
N ASN A 162 23.54 3.58 23.39
CA ASN A 162 23.26 3.94 24.77
C ASN A 162 21.89 4.63 24.93
N VAL A 163 21.34 5.21 23.86
CA VAL A 163 20.04 5.89 23.86
C VAL A 163 18.89 4.90 23.78
N ILE A 164 19.09 3.73 23.17
CA ILE A 164 18.04 2.74 22.95
C ILE A 164 17.33 2.34 24.25
N PRO A 165 18.01 1.86 25.32
CA PRO A 165 17.33 1.45 26.54
C PRO A 165 16.64 2.61 27.27
N ILE A 166 17.15 3.83 27.13
CA ILE A 166 16.55 5.04 27.72
C ILE A 166 15.23 5.32 27.02
N LEU A 167 15.21 5.28 25.69
CA LEU A 167 14.01 5.51 24.89
C LEU A 167 12.96 4.41 25.09
N GLU A 168 13.39 3.14 25.17
CA GLU A 168 12.46 2.03 25.48
C GLU A 168 11.79 2.21 26.83
N ALA A 169 12.56 2.60 27.85
CA ALA A 169 12.02 2.88 29.18
C ALA A 169 11.02 4.03 29.14
N GLU A 170 11.34 5.11 28.42
CA GLU A 170 10.46 6.27 28.32
C GLU A 170 9.17 5.98 27.54
N ILE A 171 9.24 5.22 26.43
CA ILE A 171 8.03 4.75 25.70
C ILE A 171 7.14 3.95 26.64
N ASN A 172 7.71 3.05 27.44
CA ASN A 172 6.94 2.22 28.37
C ASN A 172 6.33 3.05 29.51
N ASN A 173 7.10 3.96 30.10
CA ASN A 173 6.62 4.89 31.14
C ASN A 173 5.47 5.77 30.61
N TYR A 174 5.62 6.31 29.41
CA TYR A 174 4.61 7.12 28.76
C TYR A 174 3.30 6.32 28.54
N LYS A 175 3.42 5.11 27.98
CA LYS A 175 2.25 4.22 27.78
C LYS A 175 1.56 3.89 29.11
N GLU A 176 2.30 3.63 30.17
CA GLU A 176 1.75 3.35 31.49
C GLU A 176 1.06 4.57 32.09
N ALA A 177 1.71 5.73 32.08
CA ALA A 177 1.19 6.99 32.65
C ALA A 177 -0.12 7.45 31.99
N TYR A 178 -0.24 7.28 30.67
CA TYR A 178 -1.41 7.71 29.90
C TYR A 178 -2.39 6.57 29.58
N HIS A 179 -2.14 5.36 30.08
CA HIS A 179 -2.93 4.14 29.80
C HIS A 179 -3.11 3.86 28.31
N LEU A 180 -2.02 4.00 27.54
CA LEU A 180 -1.97 3.80 26.09
C LEU A 180 -1.40 2.43 25.73
N LEU A 181 -1.81 1.92 24.57
CA LEU A 181 -1.24 0.74 23.94
C LEU A 181 -0.87 1.07 22.50
N ASP A 182 0.29 0.60 22.05
CA ASP A 182 0.60 0.57 20.64
C ASP A 182 0.05 -0.69 19.94
N TYR A 183 0.24 -0.79 18.64
CA TYR A 183 -0.27 -1.92 17.86
C TYR A 183 0.32 -3.27 18.28
N THR A 184 1.59 -3.30 18.67
CA THR A 184 2.26 -4.51 19.15
C THR A 184 1.69 -4.96 20.50
N ASP A 185 1.52 -4.01 21.45
CA ASP A 185 0.89 -4.28 22.75
C ASP A 185 -0.51 -4.90 22.60
N MET A 186 -1.29 -4.45 21.63
CA MET A 186 -2.62 -5.01 21.38
C MET A 186 -2.58 -6.49 21.02
N ILE A 187 -1.65 -6.89 20.16
CA ILE A 187 -1.50 -8.29 19.78
C ILE A 187 -0.98 -9.11 20.96
N GLU A 188 0.04 -8.63 21.69
CA GLU A 188 0.57 -9.29 22.89
C GLU A 188 -0.52 -9.55 23.93
N LYS A 189 -1.30 -8.52 24.28
CA LYS A 189 -2.39 -8.64 25.24
C LYS A 189 -3.51 -9.57 24.75
N PHE A 190 -3.83 -9.56 23.46
CA PHE A 190 -4.80 -10.49 22.88
C PHE A 190 -4.35 -11.96 23.04
N ILE A 191 -3.06 -12.23 22.79
CA ILE A 191 -2.48 -13.57 22.94
C ILE A 191 -2.54 -14.02 24.38
N VAL A 192 -2.07 -13.19 25.32
CA VAL A 192 -1.99 -13.51 26.77
C VAL A 192 -3.38 -13.68 27.39
N ALA A 193 -4.34 -12.82 26.99
CA ALA A 193 -5.69 -12.85 27.56
C ALA A 193 -6.59 -13.98 27.02
N GLU A 194 -6.10 -14.75 26.04
CA GLU A 194 -6.84 -15.86 25.38
C GLU A 194 -8.25 -15.46 24.89
N MET A 195 -8.43 -14.19 24.48
CA MET A 195 -9.74 -13.62 24.11
C MET A 195 -10.22 -13.99 22.71
N CYS A 196 -9.64 -15.02 22.11
CA CYS A 196 -9.98 -15.44 20.76
C CYS A 196 -11.39 -16.03 20.66
N PRO A 197 -12.24 -15.56 19.73
CA PRO A 197 -13.51 -16.19 19.44
C PRO A 197 -13.33 -17.60 18.89
N LYS A 198 -14.32 -18.47 19.11
CA LYS A 198 -14.38 -19.78 18.45
C LYS A 198 -14.87 -19.60 17.02
N PHE A 199 -14.10 -20.08 16.04
CA PHE A 199 -14.45 -20.06 14.63
C PHE A 199 -14.72 -21.46 14.07
N ASP A 200 -15.59 -21.57 13.10
CA ASP A 200 -15.71 -22.76 12.27
C ASP A 200 -14.63 -22.76 11.20
N VAL A 201 -14.34 -21.58 10.65
CA VAL A 201 -13.25 -21.41 9.69
C VAL A 201 -12.59 -20.05 9.82
N VAL A 202 -11.26 -20.04 9.68
CA VAL A 202 -10.43 -18.84 9.61
C VAL A 202 -9.73 -18.78 8.25
N PHE A 203 -9.78 -17.62 7.63
CA PHE A 203 -9.05 -17.28 6.41
C PHE A 203 -8.01 -16.21 6.73
N ILE A 204 -6.78 -16.39 6.24
CA ILE A 204 -5.73 -15.37 6.27
C ILE A 204 -5.30 -15.09 4.83
N ASP A 205 -5.45 -13.85 4.40
CA ASP A 205 -4.96 -13.39 3.09
C ASP A 205 -3.61 -12.69 3.24
N GLU A 206 -2.74 -12.84 2.25
CA GLU A 206 -1.35 -12.34 2.22
C GLU A 206 -0.52 -12.80 3.43
N ALA A 207 -0.65 -14.09 3.80
CA ALA A 207 -0.02 -14.67 5.00
C ALA A 207 1.53 -14.62 4.99
N GLN A 208 2.18 -14.48 3.83
CA GLN A 208 3.64 -14.32 3.71
C GLN A 208 4.15 -13.01 4.30
N ASP A 209 3.25 -12.05 4.57
CA ASP A 209 3.61 -10.75 5.13
C ASP A 209 3.45 -10.68 6.66
N LEU A 210 2.99 -11.75 7.29
CA LEU A 210 2.83 -11.79 8.75
C LEU A 210 4.19 -11.75 9.46
N SER A 211 4.28 -10.92 10.49
CA SER A 211 5.43 -10.85 11.39
C SER A 211 5.41 -11.97 12.45
N PRO A 212 6.52 -12.25 13.17
CA PRO A 212 6.57 -13.25 14.23
C PRO A 212 5.45 -13.12 15.27
N ILE A 213 5.19 -11.91 15.76
CA ILE A 213 4.10 -11.71 16.74
C ILE A 213 2.71 -11.95 16.13
N GLN A 214 2.51 -11.60 14.85
CA GLN A 214 1.26 -11.89 14.14
C GLN A 214 1.11 -13.41 13.88
N TRP A 215 2.21 -14.13 13.65
CA TRP A 215 2.21 -15.60 13.58
C TRP A 215 1.81 -16.24 14.91
N LYS A 216 2.24 -15.70 16.05
CA LYS A 216 1.76 -16.16 17.37
C LYS A 216 0.26 -15.94 17.54
N MET A 217 -0.25 -14.78 17.13
CA MET A 217 -1.69 -14.53 17.12
C MET A 217 -2.43 -15.50 16.18
N PHE A 218 -1.86 -15.81 15.02
CA PHE A 218 -2.37 -16.84 14.11
C PHE A 218 -2.43 -18.22 14.79
N ASP A 219 -1.42 -18.61 15.56
CA ASP A 219 -1.43 -19.89 16.29
C ASP A 219 -2.58 -19.94 17.31
N VAL A 220 -2.91 -18.83 17.96
CA VAL A 220 -4.10 -18.71 18.84
C VAL A 220 -5.40 -18.85 18.03
N LEU A 221 -5.51 -18.20 16.86
CA LEU A 221 -6.66 -18.37 15.97
C LEU A 221 -6.81 -19.82 15.50
N LYS A 222 -5.70 -20.45 15.11
CA LYS A 222 -5.66 -21.85 14.67
C LYS A 222 -6.17 -22.81 15.74
N LYS A 223 -5.74 -22.66 17.00
CA LYS A 223 -6.24 -23.44 18.15
C LYS A 223 -7.75 -23.27 18.39
N ASN A 224 -8.30 -22.10 18.03
CA ASN A 224 -9.69 -21.76 18.23
C ASN A 224 -10.58 -21.96 16.99
N SER A 225 -10.10 -22.68 15.97
CA SER A 225 -10.78 -22.86 14.69
C SER A 225 -10.87 -24.34 14.31
N LYS A 226 -11.98 -24.73 13.64
CA LYS A 226 -12.12 -26.10 13.09
C LYS A 226 -11.37 -26.25 11.77
N HIS A 227 -11.35 -25.20 10.95
CA HIS A 227 -10.66 -25.14 9.67
C HIS A 227 -9.84 -23.88 9.56
N VAL A 228 -8.67 -23.98 8.91
CA VAL A 228 -7.81 -22.82 8.63
C VAL A 228 -7.38 -22.86 7.18
N ILE A 229 -7.54 -21.75 6.48
CA ILE A 229 -7.12 -21.59 5.09
C ILE A 229 -6.28 -20.31 5.00
N ILE A 230 -5.00 -20.45 4.70
CA ILE A 230 -4.13 -19.31 4.44
C ILE A 230 -3.87 -19.17 2.95
N ALA A 231 -3.73 -17.96 2.48
CA ALA A 231 -3.31 -17.67 1.11
C ALA A 231 -2.11 -16.72 1.11
N GLY A 232 -1.20 -16.93 0.19
CA GLY A 232 -0.01 -16.10 0.06
C GLY A 232 0.86 -16.48 -1.12
N ASP A 233 1.94 -15.74 -1.26
CA ASP A 233 2.99 -15.99 -2.24
C ASP A 233 4.32 -15.52 -1.65
N ASP A 234 5.18 -16.46 -1.28
CA ASP A 234 6.51 -16.16 -0.72
C ASP A 234 7.42 -15.40 -1.70
N ASP A 235 7.20 -15.54 -3.02
CA ASP A 235 7.88 -14.74 -4.02
C ASP A 235 7.42 -13.27 -4.04
N GLN A 236 6.29 -12.95 -3.40
CA GLN A 236 5.78 -11.58 -3.18
C GLN A 236 5.99 -11.07 -1.75
N ALA A 237 6.81 -11.75 -0.94
CA ALA A 237 7.16 -11.31 0.41
C ALA A 237 8.22 -10.20 0.34
N ILE A 238 7.78 -8.94 0.43
CA ILE A 238 8.63 -7.75 0.30
C ILE A 238 8.63 -6.87 1.55
N TYR A 239 7.99 -7.28 2.63
CA TYR A 239 7.92 -6.54 3.89
C TYR A 239 8.87 -7.09 4.97
N GLY A 240 9.99 -7.74 4.57
CA GLY A 240 11.05 -8.18 5.49
C GLY A 240 11.62 -7.02 6.31
N TRP A 241 11.75 -5.85 5.71
CA TRP A 241 12.14 -4.61 6.39
C TRP A 241 11.15 -4.16 7.48
N ALA A 242 9.88 -4.53 7.38
CA ALA A 242 8.84 -4.29 8.38
C ALA A 242 8.61 -5.51 9.30
N GLY A 243 9.52 -6.47 9.30
CA GLY A 243 9.52 -7.63 10.18
C GLY A 243 8.72 -8.83 9.69
N ALA A 244 8.31 -8.92 8.43
CA ALA A 244 7.62 -10.09 7.89
C ALA A 244 8.49 -11.36 7.97
N ASP A 245 7.90 -12.48 8.42
CA ASP A 245 8.57 -13.78 8.52
C ASP A 245 8.12 -14.73 7.40
N VAL A 246 8.73 -14.56 6.24
CA VAL A 246 8.45 -15.43 5.08
C VAL A 246 8.86 -16.88 5.34
N LYS A 247 9.92 -17.11 6.14
CA LYS A 247 10.39 -18.47 6.45
C LYS A 247 9.34 -19.26 7.27
N ARG A 248 8.61 -18.57 8.15
CA ARG A 248 7.48 -19.19 8.88
C ARG A 248 6.35 -19.55 7.91
N PHE A 249 5.99 -18.68 6.97
CA PHE A 249 4.99 -19.00 5.94
C PHE A 249 5.38 -20.23 5.12
N GLN A 250 6.62 -20.29 4.67
CA GLN A 250 7.13 -21.43 3.87
C GLN A 250 7.03 -22.74 4.63
N ARG A 251 7.41 -22.75 5.92
CA ARG A 251 7.47 -23.95 6.78
C ARG A 251 6.13 -24.34 7.39
N GLU A 252 5.12 -23.48 7.37
CA GLU A 252 3.82 -23.79 8.00
C GLU A 252 3.19 -25.02 7.35
N PRO A 253 2.99 -26.10 8.12
CA PRO A 253 2.52 -27.37 7.58
C PRO A 253 1.04 -27.29 7.19
N ALA A 254 0.74 -27.49 5.91
CA ALA A 254 -0.60 -27.45 5.36
C ALA A 254 -0.70 -28.25 4.05
N LYS A 255 -1.92 -28.61 3.64
CA LYS A 255 -2.15 -29.11 2.28
C LYS A 255 -2.02 -27.93 1.30
N GLU A 256 -0.99 -27.95 0.47
CA GLU A 256 -0.70 -26.91 -0.49
C GLU A 256 -1.57 -27.04 -1.74
N ILE A 257 -2.03 -25.89 -2.27
CA ILE A 257 -2.80 -25.76 -3.48
C ILE A 257 -2.22 -24.60 -4.27
N VAL A 258 -1.52 -24.88 -5.36
CA VAL A 258 -1.01 -23.85 -6.27
C VAL A 258 -2.13 -23.41 -7.21
N LEU A 259 -2.34 -22.11 -7.37
CA LEU A 259 -3.21 -21.54 -8.38
C LEU A 259 -2.42 -21.41 -9.69
N PRO A 260 -2.78 -22.19 -10.74
CA PRO A 260 -1.90 -22.35 -11.88
C PRO A 260 -2.02 -21.27 -12.94
N GLN A 261 -3.07 -20.43 -12.93
CA GLN A 261 -3.36 -19.49 -14.01
C GLN A 261 -3.35 -18.04 -13.52
N SER A 262 -2.49 -17.22 -14.12
CA SER A 262 -2.53 -15.76 -13.95
C SER A 262 -3.53 -15.14 -14.94
N TYR A 263 -4.34 -14.20 -14.45
CA TYR A 263 -5.26 -13.38 -15.25
C TYR A 263 -4.73 -11.96 -15.45
N ARG A 264 -3.49 -11.70 -14.97
CA ARG A 264 -2.83 -10.40 -15.03
C ARG A 264 -1.61 -10.41 -15.93
N VAL A 265 -0.68 -11.29 -15.67
CA VAL A 265 0.68 -11.25 -16.18
C VAL A 265 0.77 -11.86 -17.58
N PRO A 266 1.17 -11.09 -18.63
CA PRO A 266 1.39 -11.60 -19.98
C PRO A 266 2.63 -12.48 -20.08
N ARG A 267 2.76 -13.25 -21.18
CA ARG A 267 3.86 -14.21 -21.39
C ARG A 267 5.25 -13.58 -21.39
N ALA A 268 5.43 -12.43 -22.06
CA ALA A 268 6.75 -11.78 -22.08
C ALA A 268 7.15 -11.27 -20.69
N ILE A 269 6.17 -10.77 -19.92
CA ILE A 269 6.40 -10.28 -18.55
C ILE A 269 6.71 -11.45 -17.61
N GLN A 270 6.02 -12.60 -17.77
CA GLN A 270 6.32 -13.80 -16.99
C GLN A 270 7.77 -14.25 -17.19
N ARG A 271 8.29 -14.24 -18.42
CA ARG A 271 9.69 -14.64 -18.69
C ARG A 271 10.68 -13.79 -17.88
N ILE A 272 10.52 -12.47 -17.87
CA ILE A 272 11.37 -11.60 -17.03
C ILE A 272 11.18 -11.92 -15.54
N ALA A 273 9.94 -12.08 -15.10
CA ALA A 273 9.63 -12.40 -13.71
C ALA A 273 10.26 -13.72 -13.25
N ASP A 274 10.19 -14.77 -14.09
CA ASP A 274 10.79 -16.08 -13.81
C ASP A 274 12.32 -15.97 -13.76
N ASN A 275 12.91 -15.21 -14.65
CA ASN A 275 14.35 -14.97 -14.66
C ASN A 275 14.83 -14.27 -13.39
N ILE A 276 14.09 -13.26 -12.91
CA ILE A 276 14.38 -12.62 -11.61
C ILE A 276 14.32 -13.66 -10.47
N LEU A 277 13.29 -14.49 -10.44
CA LEU A 277 13.14 -15.50 -9.40
C LEU A 277 14.16 -16.63 -9.45
N ASN A 278 14.69 -16.94 -10.63
CA ASN A 278 15.74 -17.95 -10.80
C ASN A 278 17.08 -17.55 -10.14
N ARG A 279 17.23 -16.30 -9.72
CA ARG A 279 18.37 -15.83 -8.90
C ARG A 279 18.24 -16.25 -7.43
N ILE A 280 17.02 -16.60 -6.97
CA ILE A 280 16.76 -17.07 -5.61
C ILE A 280 16.90 -18.58 -5.60
N PRO A 281 17.78 -19.15 -4.76
CA PRO A 281 17.94 -20.59 -4.63
C PRO A 281 16.65 -21.34 -4.30
N ASP A 282 16.49 -22.55 -4.85
CA ASP A 282 15.27 -23.37 -4.70
C ASP A 282 14.96 -23.75 -3.25
N ASP A 283 15.94 -23.80 -2.35
CA ASP A 283 15.77 -24.07 -0.94
C ASP A 283 15.29 -22.84 -0.13
N ARG A 284 15.28 -21.63 -0.75
CA ARG A 284 14.86 -20.37 -0.13
C ARG A 284 13.51 -19.85 -0.64
N ARG A 285 12.81 -20.64 -1.47
CA ARG A 285 11.47 -20.32 -2.00
C ARG A 285 10.63 -21.58 -2.22
N ILE A 286 9.31 -21.42 -2.24
CA ILE A 286 8.40 -22.48 -2.67
C ILE A 286 8.27 -22.42 -4.19
N LYS A 287 8.73 -23.47 -4.88
CA LYS A 287 8.61 -23.54 -6.35
C LYS A 287 7.15 -23.70 -6.77
N LYS A 288 6.71 -22.81 -7.62
CA LYS A 288 5.33 -22.76 -8.13
C LYS A 288 5.33 -22.77 -9.66
N ASN A 289 4.58 -23.70 -10.24
CA ASN A 289 4.35 -23.72 -11.67
C ASN A 289 3.04 -23.00 -11.98
N TRP A 290 3.09 -21.95 -12.79
CA TRP A 290 1.93 -21.17 -13.18
C TRP A 290 2.05 -20.68 -14.62
N ASN A 291 0.91 -20.41 -15.24
CA ASN A 291 0.80 -19.94 -16.61
C ASN A 291 0.48 -18.46 -16.64
N ALA A 292 1.14 -17.73 -17.53
CA ALA A 292 0.74 -16.38 -17.89
C ALA A 292 -0.66 -16.36 -18.49
N ARG A 293 -1.28 -15.20 -18.62
CA ARG A 293 -2.46 -15.03 -19.46
C ARG A 293 -2.08 -15.17 -20.93
N ASP A 294 -3.09 -15.37 -21.80
CA ASP A 294 -2.83 -15.74 -23.20
C ASP A 294 -2.16 -14.67 -24.05
N GLU A 295 -2.23 -13.39 -23.66
CA GLU A 295 -1.59 -12.30 -24.38
C GLU A 295 -0.07 -12.28 -24.15
N ASP A 296 0.68 -11.84 -25.16
CA ASP A 296 2.15 -11.77 -25.07
C ASP A 296 2.61 -10.62 -24.17
N GLY A 297 1.98 -9.46 -24.26
CA GLY A 297 2.46 -8.22 -23.66
C GLY A 297 3.66 -7.64 -24.40
N THR A 298 4.03 -6.40 -24.08
CA THR A 298 5.15 -5.71 -24.73
C THR A 298 6.14 -5.22 -23.69
N ILE A 299 7.43 -5.32 -24.02
CA ILE A 299 8.52 -4.80 -23.20
C ILE A 299 9.26 -3.75 -24.01
N HIS A 300 9.32 -2.54 -23.47
CA HIS A 300 10.08 -1.41 -23.99
C HIS A 300 11.32 -1.23 -23.11
N GLN A 301 12.49 -1.55 -23.64
CA GLN A 301 13.77 -1.47 -22.93
C GLN A 301 14.47 -0.15 -23.20
N SER A 302 15.48 0.16 -22.38
CA SER A 302 16.42 1.26 -22.57
C SER A 302 15.75 2.65 -22.66
N ILE A 303 14.66 2.85 -21.91
CA ILE A 303 14.03 4.16 -21.81
C ILE A 303 14.93 5.08 -20.98
N SER A 304 15.39 6.17 -21.55
CA SER A 304 16.30 7.12 -20.89
C SER A 304 15.60 8.25 -20.17
N SER A 305 14.43 8.68 -20.67
CA SER A 305 13.62 9.71 -20.07
C SER A 305 12.14 9.34 -20.03
N ILE A 306 11.42 9.86 -19.02
CA ILE A 306 9.97 9.72 -18.95
C ILE A 306 9.25 10.47 -20.08
N GLU A 307 9.92 11.45 -20.69
CA GLU A 307 9.43 12.22 -21.85
C GLU A 307 9.32 11.35 -23.11
N ASP A 308 10.07 10.26 -23.18
CA ASP A 308 10.04 9.31 -24.31
C ASP A 308 8.81 8.37 -24.23
N VAL A 309 8.00 8.44 -23.16
CA VAL A 309 6.87 7.54 -22.91
C VAL A 309 5.54 8.25 -23.23
N PRO A 310 4.60 7.60 -23.96
CA PRO A 310 3.35 8.23 -24.39
C PRO A 310 2.30 8.32 -23.25
N LEU A 311 2.57 9.13 -22.22
CA LEU A 311 1.78 9.24 -21.00
C LEU A 311 0.39 9.86 -21.19
N HIS A 312 0.14 10.49 -22.36
CA HIS A 312 -1.14 11.14 -22.67
C HIS A 312 -2.29 10.15 -22.91
N GLU A 313 -1.98 8.85 -23.09
CA GLU A 313 -2.96 7.81 -23.36
C GLU A 313 -2.82 6.65 -22.36
N GLY A 314 -3.94 5.99 -22.04
CA GLY A 314 -3.96 4.82 -21.17
C GLY A 314 -3.79 5.12 -19.68
N LYS A 315 -3.68 4.06 -18.88
CA LYS A 315 -3.43 4.12 -17.44
C LYS A 315 -2.01 3.67 -17.14
N TRP A 316 -1.34 4.44 -16.31
CA TRP A 316 0.08 4.27 -16.02
C TRP A 316 0.33 4.14 -14.52
N LEU A 317 1.21 3.23 -14.17
CA LEU A 317 1.77 3.15 -12.82
C LEU A 317 3.29 3.27 -12.95
N VAL A 318 3.85 4.36 -12.44
CA VAL A 318 5.29 4.64 -12.43
C VAL A 318 5.87 4.13 -11.14
N LEU A 319 6.73 3.13 -11.23
CA LEU A 319 7.30 2.43 -10.09
C LEU A 319 8.78 2.74 -9.91
N ALA A 320 9.16 3.05 -8.68
CA ALA A 320 10.56 3.15 -8.27
C ALA A 320 10.80 2.38 -6.97
N ARG A 321 12.06 2.04 -6.72
CA ARG A 321 12.46 1.37 -5.48
C ARG A 321 12.30 2.26 -4.25
N TYR A 322 12.44 3.59 -4.40
CA TYR A 322 12.36 4.57 -3.32
C TYR A 322 11.79 5.92 -3.79
N ASN A 323 11.26 6.69 -2.82
CA ASN A 323 10.48 7.91 -3.09
C ASN A 323 11.24 9.04 -3.81
N ASP A 324 12.54 9.23 -3.53
CA ASP A 324 13.32 10.32 -4.10
C ASP A 324 13.30 10.33 -5.65
N LYS A 325 13.33 9.15 -6.27
CA LYS A 325 13.22 9.04 -7.74
C LYS A 325 11.88 9.54 -8.26
N LEU A 326 10.80 9.22 -7.57
CA LEU A 326 9.46 9.68 -7.95
C LEU A 326 9.30 11.20 -7.75
N ILE A 327 9.86 11.72 -6.65
CA ILE A 327 9.83 13.16 -6.37
C ILE A 327 10.55 13.94 -7.47
N ARG A 328 11.70 13.45 -7.94
CA ARG A 328 12.48 14.09 -9.01
C ARG A 328 11.81 14.06 -10.38
N LEU A 329 10.82 13.20 -10.60
CA LEU A 329 10.03 13.19 -11.83
C LEU A 329 8.91 14.23 -11.86
N LYS A 330 8.44 14.70 -10.69
CA LYS A 330 7.30 15.61 -10.60
C LYS A 330 7.45 16.90 -11.42
N PRO A 331 8.59 17.60 -11.39
CA PRO A 331 8.79 18.80 -12.25
C PRO A 331 8.61 18.47 -13.73
N THR A 332 9.28 17.43 -14.24
CA THR A 332 9.18 17.03 -15.65
C THR A 332 7.74 16.70 -16.05
N LEU A 333 7.01 15.93 -15.23
CA LEU A 333 5.61 15.62 -15.49
C LEU A 333 4.71 16.87 -15.48
N ARG A 334 5.01 17.87 -14.63
CA ARG A 334 4.32 19.15 -14.61
C ARG A 334 4.61 19.95 -15.89
N ASP A 335 5.84 19.99 -16.35
CA ASP A 335 6.24 20.66 -17.58
C ASP A 335 5.58 20.02 -18.81
N MET A 336 5.46 18.69 -18.82
CA MET A 336 4.72 17.93 -19.83
C MET A 336 3.19 18.16 -19.78
N GLY A 337 2.66 18.81 -18.75
CA GLY A 337 1.22 18.97 -18.55
C GLY A 337 0.48 17.68 -18.22
N ILE A 338 1.15 16.71 -17.58
CA ILE A 338 0.56 15.41 -17.18
C ILE A 338 -0.08 15.53 -15.80
N TYR A 339 -1.37 15.17 -15.69
CA TYR A 339 -2.03 14.99 -14.41
C TYR A 339 -1.62 13.67 -13.78
N PHE A 340 -1.05 13.73 -12.59
CA PHE A 340 -0.63 12.54 -11.85
C PHE A 340 -1.07 12.58 -10.37
N GLU A 341 -1.10 11.41 -9.76
CA GLU A 341 -1.25 11.22 -8.31
C GLU A 341 0.04 10.67 -7.70
N TYR A 342 0.36 11.13 -6.50
CA TYR A 342 1.46 10.63 -5.68
C TYR A 342 1.03 10.54 -4.23
N LYS A 343 1.16 9.36 -3.60
CA LYS A 343 0.70 9.10 -2.22
C LYS A 343 -0.76 9.52 -2.00
N GLY A 344 -1.65 9.21 -2.95
CA GLY A 344 -3.07 9.57 -2.92
C GLY A 344 -3.38 11.06 -3.05
N ARG A 345 -2.37 11.90 -3.29
CA ARG A 345 -2.54 13.35 -3.48
C ARG A 345 -2.45 13.71 -4.95
N LYS A 346 -3.37 14.56 -5.38
CA LYS A 346 -3.38 15.14 -6.72
C LYS A 346 -2.16 16.04 -6.94
N SER A 347 -1.62 16.06 -8.16
CA SER A 347 -0.46 16.89 -8.54
C SER A 347 -0.75 18.39 -8.63
N TYR A 348 -2.00 18.79 -8.54
CA TYR A 348 -2.46 20.18 -8.58
C TYR A 348 -3.25 20.55 -7.32
N ARG A 349 -3.37 21.85 -7.06
CA ARG A 349 -4.19 22.37 -5.96
C ARG A 349 -5.68 22.30 -6.33
N ALA A 350 -6.44 21.40 -5.70
CA ALA A 350 -7.85 21.19 -6.01
C ALA A 350 -8.71 22.48 -5.87
N ARG A 351 -8.42 23.30 -4.86
CA ARG A 351 -9.10 24.59 -4.69
C ARG A 351 -8.89 25.53 -5.90
N LEU A 352 -7.64 25.66 -6.38
CA LEU A 352 -7.34 26.48 -7.56
C LEU A 352 -8.08 25.95 -8.79
N TYR A 353 -8.08 24.63 -9.00
CA TYR A 353 -8.82 24.05 -10.12
C TYR A 353 -10.33 24.31 -10.03
N ASN A 354 -10.91 24.17 -8.84
CA ASN A 354 -12.33 24.50 -8.64
C ASN A 354 -12.62 25.97 -8.94
N ALA A 355 -11.74 26.88 -8.52
CA ALA A 355 -11.86 28.31 -8.86
C ALA A 355 -11.78 28.54 -10.38
N VAL A 356 -10.87 27.85 -11.09
CA VAL A 356 -10.77 27.90 -12.56
C VAL A 356 -12.06 27.40 -13.22
N GLN A 357 -12.63 26.28 -12.75
CA GLN A 357 -13.91 25.77 -13.26
C GLN A 357 -15.06 26.75 -13.01
N ASN A 358 -15.15 27.28 -11.81
CA ASN A 358 -16.19 28.25 -11.44
C ASN A 358 -16.07 29.52 -12.26
N PHE A 359 -14.86 30.04 -12.44
CA PHE A 359 -14.63 31.21 -13.30
C PHE A 359 -15.03 30.93 -14.75
N THR A 360 -14.66 29.79 -15.30
CA THR A 360 -15.02 29.39 -16.68
C THR A 360 -16.52 29.22 -16.84
N ARG A 361 -17.21 28.57 -15.89
CA ARG A 361 -18.68 28.50 -15.90
C ARG A 361 -19.33 29.87 -15.81
N TRP A 362 -18.80 30.74 -14.98
CA TRP A 362 -19.29 32.07 -14.74
C TRP A 362 -19.13 32.98 -15.99
N THR A 363 -17.97 32.94 -16.61
CA THR A 363 -17.73 33.68 -17.88
C THR A 363 -18.58 33.17 -19.05
N ASN A 364 -18.99 31.89 -19.00
CA ASN A 364 -19.93 31.26 -19.95
C ASN A 364 -21.41 31.54 -19.61
N GLY A 365 -21.71 32.43 -18.67
CA GLY A 365 -23.05 32.84 -18.31
C GLY A 365 -23.77 31.99 -17.27
N SER A 366 -23.05 31.04 -16.62
CA SER A 366 -23.62 30.28 -15.50
C SER A 366 -23.66 31.14 -14.23
N LEU A 367 -24.67 30.91 -13.41
CA LEU A 367 -24.74 31.48 -12.07
C LEU A 367 -23.88 30.68 -11.10
N LEU A 368 -23.26 31.35 -10.12
CA LEU A 368 -22.51 30.70 -9.03
C LEU A 368 -23.19 30.93 -7.68
N SER A 369 -23.12 29.97 -6.77
CA SER A 369 -23.54 30.08 -5.39
C SER A 369 -22.63 30.99 -4.57
N LEU A 370 -23.07 31.39 -3.37
CA LEU A 370 -22.25 32.17 -2.44
C LEU A 370 -20.91 31.51 -2.13
N SER A 371 -20.91 30.21 -1.84
CA SER A 371 -19.67 29.47 -1.53
C SER A 371 -18.72 29.42 -2.74
N GLU A 372 -19.23 29.13 -3.95
CA GLU A 372 -18.44 29.12 -5.18
C GLU A 372 -17.83 30.50 -5.48
N CYS A 373 -18.58 31.58 -5.23
CA CYS A 373 -18.08 32.95 -5.37
C CYS A 373 -17.00 33.28 -4.33
N THR A 374 -17.20 32.86 -3.07
CA THR A 374 -16.24 33.12 -1.99
C THR A 374 -14.89 32.46 -2.30
N ASP A 375 -14.90 31.17 -2.68
CA ASP A 375 -13.71 30.43 -3.06
C ASP A 375 -13.01 31.05 -4.28
N LEU A 376 -13.80 31.49 -5.28
CA LEU A 376 -13.28 32.15 -6.48
C LEU A 376 -12.61 33.47 -6.15
N PHE A 377 -13.22 34.30 -5.32
CA PHE A 377 -12.73 35.63 -4.98
C PHE A 377 -11.43 35.64 -4.20
N GLU A 378 -11.15 34.56 -3.47
CA GLU A 378 -9.83 34.34 -2.82
C GLU A 378 -8.70 34.40 -3.84
N TYR A 379 -8.91 33.81 -5.03
CA TYR A 379 -7.93 33.84 -6.14
C TYR A 379 -7.96 35.14 -6.97
N LEU A 380 -8.99 35.98 -6.84
CA LEU A 380 -9.02 37.28 -7.43
C LEU A 380 -8.36 38.36 -6.57
N GLY A 381 -7.75 37.97 -5.42
CA GLY A 381 -7.15 38.90 -4.45
C GLY A 381 -8.17 39.82 -3.77
N LYS A 382 -9.43 39.42 -3.73
CA LYS A 382 -10.54 40.28 -3.25
C LYS A 382 -11.44 39.48 -2.31
N LYS A 383 -12.05 40.20 -1.37
CA LYS A 383 -13.12 39.64 -0.56
C LYS A 383 -14.43 39.71 -1.35
N PHE A 384 -15.19 38.62 -1.37
CA PHE A 384 -16.51 38.60 -1.99
C PHE A 384 -17.44 39.63 -1.28
N PRO A 385 -18.11 40.51 -2.01
CA PRO A 385 -18.79 41.67 -1.41
C PRO A 385 -20.18 41.34 -0.82
N HIS A 386 -20.73 40.16 -1.06
CA HIS A 386 -22.06 39.74 -0.64
C HIS A 386 -22.04 38.61 0.36
N ASN A 387 -23.07 38.51 1.21
CA ASN A 387 -23.23 37.48 2.22
C ASN A 387 -24.58 36.72 2.13
N GLU A 388 -25.38 37.06 1.10
CA GLU A 388 -26.71 36.46 0.92
C GLU A 388 -26.61 35.12 0.19
N GLU A 389 -27.32 34.13 0.68
CA GLU A 389 -27.47 32.81 0.04
C GLU A 389 -28.34 32.92 -1.22
N ARG A 390 -27.72 33.32 -2.32
CA ARG A 390 -28.33 33.38 -3.65
C ARG A 390 -27.34 33.01 -4.74
N MET A 391 -27.81 32.98 -5.97
CA MET A 391 -26.99 32.84 -7.16
C MET A 391 -26.54 34.21 -7.68
N TYR A 392 -25.33 34.27 -8.21
CA TYR A 392 -24.68 35.52 -8.67
C TYR A 392 -24.27 35.43 -10.12
N GLU A 393 -24.43 36.56 -10.85
CA GLU A 393 -23.98 36.74 -12.23
C GLU A 393 -22.61 37.47 -12.29
N LEU A 394 -21.82 37.19 -13.35
CA LEU A 394 -20.51 37.82 -13.56
C LEU A 394 -20.58 39.37 -13.66
N LYS A 395 -21.58 39.89 -14.36
CA LYS A 395 -21.75 41.35 -14.59
C LYS A 395 -22.01 42.13 -13.30
N GLU A 396 -22.59 41.53 -12.28
CA GLU A 396 -22.82 42.17 -10.98
C GLU A 396 -21.51 42.60 -10.31
N LEU A 397 -20.38 41.99 -10.71
CA LEU A 397 -19.09 42.10 -10.07
C LEU A 397 -18.00 42.76 -10.94
N GLY A 398 -18.38 43.31 -12.09
CA GLY A 398 -17.49 44.08 -12.95
C GLY A 398 -16.53 43.26 -13.81
N TYR A 399 -16.76 41.95 -13.94
CA TYR A 399 -15.97 41.09 -14.84
C TYR A 399 -16.69 40.91 -16.19
N CYS A 400 -15.92 40.73 -17.26
CA CYS A 400 -16.47 40.54 -18.60
C CYS A 400 -16.15 39.14 -19.15
N HIS A 401 -16.93 38.68 -20.14
CA HIS A 401 -16.79 37.34 -20.74
C HIS A 401 -15.47 37.13 -21.51
N THR A 402 -14.72 38.19 -21.79
CA THR A 402 -13.45 38.12 -22.55
C THR A 402 -12.23 37.89 -21.65
N GLN A 403 -12.37 38.02 -20.34
CA GLN A 403 -11.27 37.78 -19.41
C GLN A 403 -11.00 36.29 -19.25
N ARG A 404 -9.73 35.95 -19.19
CA ARG A 404 -9.28 34.58 -18.93
C ARG A 404 -8.85 34.49 -17.48
N TRP A 405 -9.12 33.37 -16.82
CA TRP A 405 -8.82 33.18 -15.40
C TRP A 405 -7.34 33.46 -15.09
N PHE A 406 -6.41 33.02 -15.93
CA PHE A 406 -4.98 33.21 -15.74
C PHE A 406 -4.46 34.65 -15.96
N ASP A 407 -5.31 35.56 -16.44
CA ASP A 407 -4.99 36.99 -16.53
C ASP A 407 -5.44 37.74 -15.26
N VAL A 408 -6.30 37.11 -14.42
CA VAL A 408 -6.96 37.80 -13.29
C VAL A 408 -6.75 37.11 -11.94
N PHE A 409 -6.29 35.87 -11.91
CA PHE A 409 -6.05 35.15 -10.65
C PHE A 409 -4.69 35.52 -10.08
N GLU A 410 -4.69 35.80 -8.77
CA GLU A 410 -3.49 35.91 -7.95
C GLU A 410 -3.07 34.51 -7.50
N THR A 411 -2.18 33.88 -8.24
CA THR A 411 -1.66 32.53 -7.94
C THR A 411 -0.20 32.42 -8.36
N GLU A 412 0.49 31.41 -7.83
CA GLU A 412 1.86 31.13 -8.26
C GLU A 412 1.90 30.85 -9.77
N PRO A 413 2.81 31.53 -10.52
CA PRO A 413 2.90 31.39 -11.98
C PRO A 413 3.04 29.92 -12.43
N GLU A 414 3.79 29.11 -11.69
CA GLU A 414 4.00 27.68 -11.97
C GLU A 414 2.71 26.88 -11.86
N ASP A 415 1.87 27.13 -10.85
CA ASP A 415 0.60 26.42 -10.68
C ASP A 415 -0.40 26.81 -11.79
N SER A 416 -0.43 28.12 -12.15
CA SER A 416 -1.24 28.61 -13.25
C SER A 416 -0.82 27.97 -14.58
N LEU A 417 0.48 27.97 -14.88
CA LEU A 417 1.02 27.37 -16.10
C LEU A 417 0.71 25.85 -16.16
N TYR A 418 0.89 25.15 -15.04
CA TYR A 418 0.64 23.71 -14.99
C TYR A 418 -0.84 23.37 -15.26
N ILE A 419 -1.79 24.07 -14.63
CA ILE A 419 -3.22 23.84 -14.91
C ILE A 419 -3.54 24.14 -16.38
N ARG A 420 -3.00 25.21 -16.94
CA ARG A 420 -3.16 25.52 -18.35
C ARG A 420 -2.64 24.43 -19.28
N ASN A 421 -1.44 23.92 -18.99
CA ASN A 421 -0.84 22.83 -19.77
C ASN A 421 -1.69 21.55 -19.69
N MET A 422 -2.12 21.14 -18.48
CA MET A 422 -3.00 19.97 -18.32
C MET A 422 -4.31 20.12 -19.11
N LEU A 423 -4.97 21.29 -19.04
CA LEU A 423 -6.22 21.53 -19.75
C LEU A 423 -6.00 21.56 -21.28
N SER A 424 -4.89 22.15 -21.76
CA SER A 424 -4.54 22.15 -23.18
C SER A 424 -4.24 20.77 -23.75
N GLN A 425 -3.72 19.87 -22.95
CA GLN A 425 -3.48 18.45 -23.28
C GLN A 425 -4.75 17.59 -23.14
N GLY A 426 -5.88 18.18 -22.75
CA GLY A 426 -7.14 17.47 -22.58
C GLY A 426 -7.22 16.59 -21.34
N GLU A 427 -6.39 16.86 -20.32
CA GLU A 427 -6.47 16.12 -19.05
C GLU A 427 -7.79 16.37 -18.33
N LYS A 428 -8.41 15.30 -17.87
CA LYS A 428 -9.64 15.34 -17.07
C LYS A 428 -9.29 15.34 -15.60
N LEU A 429 -9.43 16.50 -14.94
CA LEU A 429 -8.98 16.69 -13.56
C LEU A 429 -10.02 16.31 -12.49
N ASP A 430 -11.26 16.04 -12.88
CA ASP A 430 -12.38 15.62 -12.05
C ASP A 430 -12.47 14.09 -11.86
N VAL A 431 -11.65 13.34 -12.56
CA VAL A 431 -11.54 11.88 -12.47
C VAL A 431 -10.20 11.47 -11.83
N PRO A 432 -10.03 10.23 -11.39
CA PRO A 432 -8.72 9.73 -10.93
C PRO A 432 -7.65 9.89 -12.00
N ALA A 433 -6.43 10.26 -11.58
CA ALA A 433 -5.32 10.45 -12.50
C ALA A 433 -5.02 9.18 -13.29
N ARG A 434 -4.68 9.38 -14.58
CA ARG A 434 -4.23 8.26 -15.39
C ARG A 434 -2.81 7.81 -15.06
N VAL A 435 -1.99 8.71 -14.51
CA VAL A 435 -0.60 8.43 -14.09
C VAL A 435 -0.54 8.43 -12.57
N VAL A 436 -0.09 7.33 -11.99
CA VAL A 436 0.11 7.19 -10.55
C VAL A 436 1.59 6.92 -10.28
N LEU A 437 2.20 7.71 -9.41
CA LEU A 437 3.56 7.51 -8.95
C LEU A 437 3.55 6.73 -7.63
N SER A 438 4.25 5.62 -7.56
CA SER A 438 4.29 4.77 -6.37
C SER A 438 5.64 4.09 -6.21
N THR A 439 6.02 3.79 -4.97
CA THR A 439 7.09 2.81 -4.76
C THR A 439 6.59 1.41 -5.09
N ILE A 440 7.51 0.48 -5.39
CA ILE A 440 7.13 -0.93 -5.62
C ILE A 440 6.40 -1.51 -4.41
N HIS A 441 6.81 -1.12 -3.18
CA HIS A 441 6.16 -1.56 -1.94
C HIS A 441 4.71 -1.10 -1.86
N SER A 442 4.46 0.21 -2.03
CA SER A 442 3.12 0.80 -1.96
C SER A 442 2.21 0.33 -3.11
N ALA A 443 2.80 -0.09 -4.23
CA ALA A 443 2.07 -0.65 -5.37
C ALA A 443 1.70 -2.12 -5.21
N LYS A 444 2.12 -2.79 -4.11
CA LYS A 444 1.74 -4.18 -3.86
C LYS A 444 0.21 -4.31 -3.79
N GLY A 445 -0.34 -5.32 -4.47
CA GLY A 445 -1.79 -5.47 -4.64
C GLY A 445 -2.38 -4.68 -5.82
N GLY A 446 -1.72 -3.61 -6.28
CA GLY A 446 -2.13 -2.83 -7.45
C GLY A 446 -1.74 -3.48 -8.78
N GLU A 447 -2.26 -2.91 -9.88
CA GLU A 447 -1.95 -3.30 -11.26
C GLU A 447 -2.32 -2.18 -12.23
N ALA A 448 -1.65 -2.09 -13.37
CA ALA A 448 -2.01 -1.18 -14.45
C ALA A 448 -1.73 -1.81 -15.83
N ASP A 449 -2.37 -1.25 -16.85
CA ASP A 449 -2.13 -1.69 -18.22
C ASP A 449 -0.68 -1.40 -18.63
N ASN A 450 -0.17 -0.21 -18.24
CA ASN A 450 1.17 0.22 -18.54
C ASN A 450 1.95 0.48 -17.25
N ILE A 451 3.14 -0.11 -17.15
CA ILE A 451 4.07 0.12 -16.04
C ILE A 451 5.34 0.77 -16.57
N ILE A 452 5.78 1.82 -15.88
CA ILE A 452 7.17 2.30 -16.00
C ILE A 452 7.92 1.83 -14.77
N LEU A 453 8.97 1.05 -14.97
CA LEU A 453 9.80 0.53 -13.89
C LEU A 453 11.18 1.20 -13.94
N ILE A 454 11.50 1.99 -12.90
CA ILE A 454 12.76 2.75 -12.80
C ILE A 454 13.76 1.90 -12.03
N LEU A 455 14.85 1.49 -12.69
CA LEU A 455 15.79 0.50 -12.16
C LEU A 455 16.83 1.02 -11.15
N ASP A 456 16.74 2.25 -10.72
CA ASP A 456 17.71 2.85 -9.80
C ASP A 456 17.65 2.25 -8.38
N ASN A 457 18.81 1.85 -7.85
CA ASN A 457 19.02 1.46 -6.45
C ASN A 457 19.88 2.50 -5.71
N THR A 458 19.70 2.60 -4.38
CA THR A 458 20.58 3.42 -3.53
C THR A 458 21.89 2.68 -3.24
N LYS A 459 22.93 3.43 -2.86
CA LYS A 459 24.20 2.85 -2.39
C LYS A 459 23.98 1.90 -1.21
N LYS A 460 23.12 2.29 -0.24
CA LYS A 460 22.77 1.48 0.94
C LYS A 460 22.16 0.12 0.57
N ILE A 461 21.25 0.09 -0.42
CA ILE A 461 20.62 -1.15 -0.90
C ILE A 461 21.69 -2.07 -1.53
N ARG A 462 22.56 -1.54 -2.38
CA ARG A 462 23.62 -2.33 -3.03
C ARG A 462 24.60 -2.94 -2.03
N GLU A 463 25.05 -2.14 -1.06
CA GLU A 463 25.92 -2.63 0.02
C GLU A 463 25.22 -3.71 0.87
N ALA A 464 23.92 -3.60 1.11
CA ALA A 464 23.15 -4.61 1.82
C ALA A 464 23.05 -5.92 1.04
N ILE A 465 22.84 -5.86 -0.28
CA ILE A 465 22.83 -7.02 -1.18
C ILE A 465 24.20 -7.75 -1.15
N GLU A 466 25.30 -6.99 -1.24
CA GLU A 466 26.66 -7.55 -1.23
C GLU A 466 27.01 -8.28 0.08
N ARG A 467 26.39 -7.86 1.21
CA ARG A 467 26.66 -8.39 2.54
C ARG A 467 25.80 -9.57 2.94
N SER A 468 24.60 -9.69 2.38
CA SER A 468 23.61 -10.67 2.83
C SER A 468 22.83 -11.30 1.68
N PRO A 469 22.96 -12.62 1.49
CA PRO A 469 22.13 -13.35 0.52
C PRO A 469 20.62 -13.24 0.77
N ASP A 470 20.20 -13.11 2.03
CA ASP A 470 18.78 -12.89 2.36
C ASP A 470 18.29 -11.52 1.85
N LYS A 471 19.18 -10.50 1.84
CA LYS A 471 18.86 -9.17 1.28
C LYS A 471 18.85 -9.17 -0.24
N GLU A 472 19.70 -9.94 -0.86
CA GLU A 472 19.66 -10.17 -2.31
C GLU A 472 18.35 -10.83 -2.73
N ASP A 473 17.93 -11.87 -2.01
CA ASP A 473 16.65 -12.55 -2.26
C ASP A 473 15.44 -11.61 -2.05
N GLU A 474 15.47 -10.78 -0.99
CA GLU A 474 14.44 -9.78 -0.74
C GLU A 474 14.34 -8.77 -1.89
N GLU A 475 15.49 -8.28 -2.37
CA GLU A 475 15.54 -7.34 -3.49
C GLU A 475 15.04 -7.97 -4.79
N ASN A 476 15.41 -9.21 -5.09
CA ASN A 476 14.87 -9.95 -6.24
C ASN A 476 13.34 -10.07 -6.16
N ARG A 477 12.76 -10.34 -4.98
CA ARG A 477 11.30 -10.36 -4.78
C ARG A 477 10.66 -8.99 -5.01
N ILE A 478 11.33 -7.90 -4.60
CA ILE A 478 10.82 -6.54 -4.82
C ILE A 478 10.73 -6.24 -6.33
N TRP A 479 11.76 -6.54 -7.09
CA TRP A 479 11.74 -6.36 -8.55
C TRP A 479 10.75 -7.29 -9.25
N TYR A 480 10.62 -8.54 -8.79
CA TYR A 480 9.58 -9.44 -9.24
C TYR A 480 8.17 -8.86 -9.02
N VAL A 481 7.91 -8.29 -7.85
CA VAL A 481 6.64 -7.61 -7.57
C VAL A 481 6.44 -6.44 -8.53
N GLY A 482 7.45 -5.60 -8.75
CA GLY A 482 7.38 -4.46 -9.67
C GLY A 482 6.99 -4.87 -11.08
N VAL A 483 7.71 -5.82 -11.67
CA VAL A 483 7.47 -6.35 -13.02
C VAL A 483 6.06 -6.94 -13.14
N THR A 484 5.63 -7.71 -12.16
CA THR A 484 4.33 -8.42 -12.19
C THR A 484 3.11 -7.56 -11.92
N ARG A 485 3.27 -6.23 -11.77
CA ARG A 485 2.13 -5.28 -11.77
C ARG A 485 1.59 -5.04 -13.19
N THR A 486 2.34 -5.42 -14.20
CA THR A 486 2.08 -5.18 -15.61
C THR A 486 0.93 -6.05 -16.15
N LYS A 487 -0.03 -5.41 -16.83
CA LYS A 487 -1.10 -6.10 -17.55
C LYS A 487 -0.88 -6.16 -19.06
N GLN A 488 -0.20 -5.16 -19.64
CA GLN A 488 0.02 -5.08 -21.11
C GLN A 488 1.46 -4.70 -21.43
N ASN A 489 1.90 -3.50 -21.05
CA ASN A 489 3.17 -2.94 -21.48
C ASN A 489 4.06 -2.61 -20.28
N LEU A 490 5.30 -3.08 -20.34
CA LEU A 490 6.36 -2.76 -19.38
C LEU A 490 7.40 -1.87 -20.03
N TYR A 491 7.60 -0.68 -19.51
CA TYR A 491 8.63 0.27 -19.90
C TYR A 491 9.74 0.24 -18.86
N ILE A 492 10.91 -0.19 -19.25
CA ILE A 492 12.08 -0.30 -18.37
C ILE A 492 12.93 0.96 -18.54
N MET A 493 12.93 1.80 -17.51
CA MET A 493 13.73 3.02 -17.47
C MET A 493 15.07 2.70 -16.80
N THR A 494 16.14 2.87 -17.56
CA THR A 494 17.51 2.58 -17.13
C THR A 494 17.96 3.56 -16.02
N ALA A 495 18.81 3.08 -15.12
CA ALA A 495 19.42 3.92 -14.11
C ALA A 495 20.32 4.99 -14.75
N LYS A 496 20.31 6.22 -14.19
CA LYS A 496 21.18 7.31 -14.67
C LYS A 496 22.69 6.97 -14.63
N LYS A 497 23.06 6.07 -13.70
CA LYS A 497 24.41 5.47 -13.64
C LYS A 497 24.21 3.97 -13.66
N GLU A 498 24.78 3.30 -14.63
CA GLU A 498 24.68 1.85 -14.83
C GLU A 498 25.02 1.06 -13.55
N ALA A 499 26.06 1.47 -12.84
CA ALA A 499 26.46 0.88 -11.55
C ALA A 499 25.40 1.00 -10.43
N ASN A 500 24.35 1.79 -10.60
CA ASN A 500 23.25 1.95 -9.65
C ASN A 500 21.99 1.17 -10.07
N GLY A 501 21.95 0.62 -11.27
CA GLY A 501 20.80 -0.09 -11.80
C GLY A 501 20.65 -1.49 -11.21
N TYR A 502 19.40 -1.92 -11.02
CA TYR A 502 19.12 -3.34 -10.91
C TYR A 502 19.28 -3.96 -12.29
N ASP A 503 20.11 -4.99 -12.36
CA ASP A 503 20.37 -5.69 -13.62
C ASP A 503 19.17 -6.59 -13.98
N ILE A 504 18.31 -6.08 -14.85
CA ILE A 504 17.17 -6.80 -15.41
C ILE A 504 17.49 -7.33 -16.83
N GLU A 505 18.54 -6.82 -17.47
CA GLU A 505 18.87 -7.08 -18.87
C GLU A 505 19.77 -8.31 -19.08
N SER A 506 20.58 -8.69 -18.08
CA SER A 506 21.38 -9.94 -18.13
C SER A 506 20.52 -11.22 -18.13
N ILE A 507 19.22 -11.05 -18.29
CA ILE A 507 18.16 -12.04 -18.17
C ILE A 507 17.56 -12.34 -19.57
N GLN A 508 18.37 -12.43 -20.60
CA GLN A 508 17.93 -12.91 -21.93
C GLN A 508 17.89 -14.43 -22.03
#